data_080f5970590ed07f9d032d669fddf215
#
_entry.id   080f5970590ed07f9d032d669fddf215
#
_cell.length_a   1.000
_cell.length_b   1.000
_cell.length_c   1.000
_cell.angle_alpha   90.00
_cell.angle_beta   90.00
_cell.angle_gamma   90.00
#
_symmetry.space_group_name_H-M   'P 1'
#
loop_
_entity.id
_entity.type
_entity.pdbx_description
1 polymer ?
#
loop_
_entity_poly.entity_id
_entity_poly.type
_entity_poly.pdbx_seq_one_letter_code
_entity_poly.pdbx_strand_id
1 'polypeptide(L)'
;MKILVKIFTLLFIINLSSEELSVDIDISEQRLYLYEGSTLIKSYPVSSSYYGEGEIENSYKTPLGKHAVEQMIGQNNPKNTIYVNRESYSQIADIITEAVDNEEDFITSRVMWLSGLEPGFNQGGNRDSFNRFIYIHGTHEEGLIGKKASHGCIRMLNHDVIELFDLLDKGTKVNIKL
;
A
#
# COMPACT_ATOMS: atom_id res chain seq x y z
N MET A 1 -30.17 -36.95 53.61
CA MET A 1 -28.89 -36.99 52.85
C MET A 1 -29.13 -36.19 51.57
N LYS A 2 -28.70 -34.91 51.55
CA LYS A 2 -28.90 -33.99 50.39
C LYS A 2 -27.66 -34.06 49.49
N ILE A 3 -27.85 -34.57 48.25
CA ILE A 3 -26.79 -34.65 47.25
C ILE A 3 -26.69 -33.26 46.59
N LEU A 4 -25.57 -32.59 46.77
CA LEU A 4 -25.28 -31.30 46.16
C LEU A 4 -24.60 -31.58 44.79
N VAL A 5 -25.37 -31.40 43.69
CA VAL A 5 -24.80 -31.51 42.34
C VAL A 5 -24.13 -30.16 42.02
N LYS A 6 -22.79 -30.16 41.96
CA LYS A 6 -22.00 -29.03 41.46
C LYS A 6 -22.04 -29.04 39.90
N ILE A 7 -22.78 -28.12 39.31
CA ILE A 7 -22.72 -27.88 37.87
C ILE A 7 -21.44 -27.08 37.60
N PHE A 8 -20.49 -27.71 36.89
CA PHE A 8 -19.24 -27.07 36.44
C PHE A 8 -19.52 -26.48 35.07
N THR A 9 -19.78 -25.16 35.01
CA THR A 9 -19.97 -24.46 33.75
C THR A 9 -18.59 -24.19 33.13
N LEU A 10 -18.25 -24.93 32.09
CA LEU A 10 -17.04 -24.72 31.30
C LEU A 10 -17.24 -23.52 30.38
N LEU A 11 -16.68 -22.36 30.74
CA LEU A 11 -16.63 -21.22 29.86
C LEU A 11 -15.64 -21.50 28.72
N PHE A 12 -16.14 -21.76 27.53
CA PHE A 12 -15.33 -21.74 26.31
C PHE A 12 -15.06 -20.25 25.95
N ILE A 13 -13.85 -19.79 26.21
CA ILE A 13 -13.36 -18.50 25.68
C ILE A 13 -13.02 -18.75 24.21
N ILE A 14 -13.92 -18.36 23.31
CA ILE A 14 -13.63 -18.27 21.88
C ILE A 14 -12.70 -17.07 21.72
N ASN A 15 -11.39 -17.30 21.59
CA ASN A 15 -10.47 -16.27 21.11
C ASN A 15 -10.80 -16.01 19.64
N LEU A 16 -11.61 -15.00 19.37
CA LEU A 16 -11.80 -14.44 18.04
C LEU A 16 -10.54 -13.60 17.72
N SER A 17 -9.49 -14.26 17.26
CA SER A 17 -8.36 -13.57 16.64
C SER A 17 -8.90 -13.04 15.31
N SER A 18 -9.00 -11.69 15.18
CA SER A 18 -9.18 -11.10 13.86
C SER A 18 -7.95 -11.50 13.02
N GLU A 19 -8.18 -12.09 11.86
CA GLU A 19 -7.09 -12.41 10.94
C GLU A 19 -6.43 -11.10 10.48
N GLU A 20 -5.10 -11.10 10.39
CA GLU A 20 -4.32 -9.89 10.06
C GLU A 20 -4.50 -9.55 8.57
N LEU A 21 -4.71 -8.26 8.27
CA LEU A 21 -4.74 -7.79 6.89
C LEU A 21 -3.34 -7.80 6.29
N SER A 22 -3.26 -8.19 5.03
CA SER A 22 -2.02 -8.15 4.25
C SER A 22 -2.28 -7.79 2.79
N VAL A 23 -1.24 -7.30 2.13
CA VAL A 23 -1.30 -6.83 0.75
C VAL A 23 -0.27 -7.59 -0.10
N ASP A 24 -0.70 -8.14 -1.22
CA ASP A 24 0.15 -8.63 -2.30
C ASP A 24 0.02 -7.68 -3.50
N ILE A 25 1.15 -7.25 -4.07
CA ILE A 25 1.20 -6.44 -5.30
C ILE A 25 1.89 -7.25 -6.37
N ASP A 26 1.12 -7.63 -7.39
CA ASP A 26 1.62 -8.34 -8.57
C ASP A 26 1.93 -7.34 -9.68
N ILE A 27 3.23 -7.13 -9.94
CA ILE A 27 3.69 -6.18 -10.95
C ILE A 27 3.38 -6.69 -12.37
N SER A 28 3.34 -8.01 -12.58
CA SER A 28 3.04 -8.57 -13.89
C SER A 28 1.59 -8.32 -14.28
N GLU A 29 0.68 -8.32 -13.31
CA GLU A 29 -0.75 -8.09 -13.50
C GLU A 29 -1.15 -6.63 -13.32
N GLN A 30 -0.25 -5.77 -12.80
CA GLN A 30 -0.53 -4.40 -12.37
C GLN A 30 -1.73 -4.35 -11.42
N ARG A 31 -1.71 -5.23 -10.39
CA ARG A 31 -2.78 -5.38 -9.41
C ARG A 31 -2.26 -5.49 -7.99
N LEU A 32 -3.04 -4.91 -7.09
CA LEU A 32 -2.91 -5.05 -5.66
C LEU A 32 -4.06 -5.91 -5.16
N TYR A 33 -3.75 -6.86 -4.29
CA TYR A 33 -4.67 -7.80 -3.65
C TYR A 33 -4.64 -7.61 -2.15
N LEU A 34 -5.80 -7.36 -1.54
CA LEU A 34 -5.98 -7.23 -0.10
C LEU A 34 -6.53 -8.54 0.46
N TYR A 35 -5.85 -9.09 1.46
CA TYR A 35 -6.23 -10.32 2.14
C TYR A 35 -6.52 -10.07 3.62
N GLU A 36 -7.45 -10.87 4.18
CA GLU A 36 -7.61 -11.11 5.61
C GLU A 36 -7.24 -12.58 5.86
N GLY A 37 -6.11 -12.81 6.55
CA GLY A 37 -5.50 -14.13 6.60
C GLY A 37 -5.19 -14.69 5.21
N SER A 38 -5.89 -15.75 4.81
CA SER A 38 -5.78 -16.36 3.47
C SER A 38 -6.94 -15.99 2.52
N THR A 39 -7.91 -15.21 3.00
CA THR A 39 -9.11 -14.86 2.24
C THR A 39 -8.87 -13.58 1.44
N LEU A 40 -9.02 -13.61 0.12
CA LEU A 40 -9.01 -12.43 -0.72
C LEU A 40 -10.27 -11.59 -0.45
N ILE A 41 -10.07 -10.36 0.05
CA ILE A 41 -11.16 -9.42 0.32
C ILE A 41 -11.45 -8.56 -0.90
N LYS A 42 -10.37 -7.99 -1.49
CA LYS A 42 -10.51 -7.05 -2.60
C LYS A 42 -9.26 -6.99 -3.47
N SER A 43 -9.41 -6.51 -4.69
CA SER A 43 -8.27 -6.20 -5.55
C SER A 43 -8.45 -4.86 -6.26
N TYR A 44 -7.33 -4.16 -6.49
CA TYR A 44 -7.30 -2.85 -7.09
C TYR A 44 -6.33 -2.83 -8.26
N PRO A 45 -6.64 -2.12 -9.36
CA PRO A 45 -5.64 -1.86 -10.38
C PRO A 45 -4.59 -0.88 -9.84
N VAL A 46 -3.34 -1.07 -10.23
CA VAL A 46 -2.23 -0.19 -9.83
C VAL A 46 -1.33 0.14 -11.03
N SER A 47 -0.41 1.07 -10.84
CA SER A 47 0.71 1.29 -11.75
C SER A 47 2.02 1.20 -10.99
N SER A 48 2.89 0.29 -11.40
CA SER A 48 4.28 0.20 -10.96
C SER A 48 5.21 0.97 -11.90
N SER A 49 6.51 0.89 -11.65
CA SER A 49 7.50 1.64 -12.43
C SER A 49 7.51 1.29 -13.92
N TYR A 50 7.60 2.35 -14.76
CA TYR A 50 7.91 2.23 -16.18
C TYR A 50 9.27 1.55 -16.43
N TYR A 51 10.24 1.76 -15.53
CA TYR A 51 11.59 1.21 -15.61
C TYR A 51 11.69 -0.24 -15.12
N GLY A 52 10.57 -0.86 -14.75
CA GLY A 52 10.50 -2.22 -14.25
C GLY A 52 10.83 -2.34 -12.77
N GLU A 53 11.29 -3.52 -12.36
CA GLU A 53 11.59 -3.89 -10.98
C GLU A 53 13.07 -3.79 -10.64
N GLY A 54 13.38 -3.45 -9.37
CA GLY A 54 14.74 -3.41 -8.86
C GLY A 54 14.90 -2.54 -7.60
N GLU A 55 15.89 -2.88 -6.79
CA GLU A 55 16.06 -2.35 -5.44
C GLU A 55 17.03 -1.16 -5.36
N ILE A 56 17.83 -0.91 -6.40
CA ILE A 56 18.91 0.09 -6.36
C ILE A 56 18.35 1.52 -6.35
N GLU A 57 18.87 2.33 -5.45
CA GLU A 57 18.59 3.78 -5.35
C GLU A 57 18.87 4.49 -6.69
N ASN A 58 18.05 5.48 -7.01
CA ASN A 58 18.11 6.27 -8.25
C ASN A 58 17.87 5.45 -9.55
N SER A 59 17.46 4.18 -9.44
CA SER A 59 17.09 3.36 -10.61
C SER A 59 15.69 3.68 -11.14
N TYR A 60 14.86 4.38 -10.37
CA TYR A 60 13.43 4.61 -10.62
C TYR A 60 12.60 3.32 -10.73
N LYS A 61 13.14 2.18 -10.30
CA LYS A 61 12.50 0.87 -10.36
C LYS A 61 11.71 0.58 -9.09
N THR A 62 10.63 -0.21 -9.22
CA THR A 62 9.85 -0.70 -8.08
C THR A 62 10.59 -1.83 -7.37
N PRO A 63 10.87 -1.75 -6.07
CA PRO A 63 11.53 -2.84 -5.34
C PRO A 63 10.59 -4.02 -5.16
N LEU A 64 11.15 -5.24 -5.18
CA LEU A 64 10.44 -6.47 -4.89
C LEU A 64 10.59 -6.89 -3.43
N GLY A 65 9.83 -7.94 -3.05
CA GLY A 65 9.93 -8.64 -1.77
C GLY A 65 9.05 -8.06 -0.68
N LYS A 66 9.38 -8.41 0.57
CA LYS A 66 8.56 -8.12 1.74
C LYS A 66 8.80 -6.70 2.25
N HIS A 67 7.72 -6.00 2.50
CA HIS A 67 7.67 -4.65 3.06
C HIS A 67 6.65 -4.58 4.20
N ALA A 68 6.62 -3.43 4.88
CA ALA A 68 5.54 -3.04 5.77
C ALA A 68 5.18 -1.57 5.54
N VAL A 69 3.93 -1.22 5.81
CA VAL A 69 3.50 0.18 5.89
C VAL A 69 4.16 0.83 7.11
N GLU A 70 5.11 1.73 6.88
CA GLU A 70 5.87 2.39 7.96
C GLU A 70 5.23 3.70 8.39
N GLN A 71 4.68 4.47 7.44
CA GLN A 71 3.98 5.71 7.72
C GLN A 71 2.75 5.85 6.85
N MET A 72 1.72 6.49 7.41
CA MET A 72 0.46 6.80 6.75
C MET A 72 0.23 8.31 6.80
N ILE A 73 0.02 8.94 5.64
CA ILE A 73 -0.07 10.40 5.51
C ILE A 73 -1.34 10.77 4.74
N GLY A 74 -2.10 11.75 5.27
CA GLY A 74 -3.23 12.35 4.57
C GLY A 74 -4.61 11.92 5.05
N GLN A 75 -4.75 11.26 6.19
CA GLN A 75 -6.00 10.67 6.69
C GLN A 75 -7.22 11.59 6.63
N ASN A 76 -7.07 12.89 6.90
CA ASN A 76 -8.18 13.83 6.96
C ASN A 76 -8.19 14.84 5.79
N ASN A 77 -7.29 14.66 4.83
CA ASN A 77 -7.19 15.58 3.71
C ASN A 77 -8.25 15.26 2.64
N PRO A 78 -8.73 16.27 1.91
CA PRO A 78 -9.61 16.06 0.78
C PRO A 78 -9.01 15.11 -0.27
N LYS A 79 -9.88 14.42 -1.01
CA LYS A 79 -9.49 13.65 -2.19
C LYS A 79 -8.73 14.56 -3.17
N ASN A 80 -7.72 14.02 -3.84
CA ASN A 80 -6.86 14.69 -4.82
C ASN A 80 -5.94 15.77 -4.23
N THR A 81 -5.85 15.92 -2.90
CA THR A 81 -4.84 16.79 -2.27
C THR A 81 -3.44 16.41 -2.76
N ILE A 82 -2.67 17.39 -3.24
CA ILE A 82 -1.29 17.19 -3.69
C ILE A 82 -0.35 17.15 -2.48
N TYR A 83 0.62 16.23 -2.51
CA TYR A 83 1.69 16.14 -1.51
C TYR A 83 3.05 16.45 -2.15
N VAL A 84 3.79 17.38 -1.52
CA VAL A 84 5.17 17.70 -1.86
C VAL A 84 6.02 17.45 -0.61
N ASN A 85 7.08 16.67 -0.75
CA ASN A 85 7.92 16.27 0.39
C ASN A 85 7.14 15.68 1.58
N ARG A 86 6.03 14.96 1.30
CA ARG A 86 5.14 14.32 2.30
C ARG A 86 4.29 15.30 3.13
N GLU A 87 4.32 16.57 2.78
CA GLU A 87 3.42 17.59 3.36
C GLU A 87 2.29 17.89 2.39
N SER A 88 1.08 18.13 2.92
CA SER A 88 -0.06 18.52 2.08
C SER A 88 0.17 19.91 1.52
N TYR A 89 0.18 20.00 0.22
CA TYR A 89 0.15 21.28 -0.48
C TYR A 89 -1.30 21.69 -0.65
N SER A 90 -1.75 22.81 -0.11
CA SER A 90 -3.18 23.23 -0.06
C SER A 90 -3.86 23.32 -1.44
N GLN A 91 -3.44 22.49 -2.38
CA GLN A 91 -3.94 22.39 -3.76
C GLN A 91 -4.53 21.01 -4.01
N ILE A 92 -5.57 21.00 -4.84
CA ILE A 92 -6.25 19.81 -5.32
C ILE A 92 -5.82 19.61 -6.78
N ALA A 93 -5.36 18.41 -7.11
CA ALA A 93 -4.96 18.06 -8.47
C ALA A 93 -6.16 17.94 -9.40
N ASP A 94 -6.03 18.46 -10.61
CA ASP A 94 -6.88 18.10 -11.73
C ASP A 94 -6.54 16.68 -12.19
N ILE A 95 -7.54 15.84 -12.39
CA ILE A 95 -7.35 14.43 -12.73
C ILE A 95 -7.38 14.23 -14.23
N ILE A 96 -6.33 13.60 -14.74
CA ILE A 96 -6.17 13.23 -16.15
C ILE A 96 -6.66 11.78 -16.29
N THR A 97 -7.76 11.61 -17.03
CA THR A 97 -8.38 10.29 -17.28
C THR A 97 -7.94 9.67 -18.61
N GLU A 98 -7.32 10.43 -19.46
CA GLU A 98 -6.67 9.96 -20.67
C GLU A 98 -5.36 9.25 -20.35
N ALA A 99 -4.99 8.25 -21.14
CA ALA A 99 -3.74 7.50 -20.97
C ALA A 99 -2.54 8.29 -21.51
N VAL A 100 -2.27 9.45 -20.91
CA VAL A 100 -1.19 10.39 -21.27
C VAL A 100 -0.27 10.55 -20.07
N ASP A 101 1.03 10.47 -20.29
CA ASP A 101 2.08 10.79 -19.33
C ASP A 101 2.43 12.27 -19.51
N ASN A 102 2.42 13.04 -18.44
CA ASN A 102 2.79 14.46 -18.47
C ASN A 102 4.09 14.69 -17.69
N GLU A 103 4.59 15.93 -17.72
CA GLU A 103 5.87 16.27 -17.04
C GLU A 103 5.76 16.28 -15.51
N GLU A 104 4.53 16.30 -14.96
CA GLU A 104 4.27 16.35 -13.52
C GLU A 104 3.90 14.96 -13.00
N ASP A 105 4.53 14.52 -11.90
CA ASP A 105 4.25 13.25 -11.23
C ASP A 105 3.71 13.52 -9.82
N PHE A 106 2.45 14.02 -9.72
CA PHE A 106 1.87 14.37 -8.45
C PHE A 106 1.49 13.13 -7.62
N ILE A 107 1.95 13.13 -6.39
CA ILE A 107 1.45 12.24 -5.33
C ILE A 107 0.18 12.87 -4.77
N THR A 108 -0.94 12.12 -4.78
CA THR A 108 -2.24 12.67 -4.39
C THR A 108 -2.98 11.83 -3.36
N SER A 109 -3.99 12.42 -2.73
CA SER A 109 -4.98 11.82 -1.83
C SER A 109 -4.43 11.20 -0.55
N ARG A 110 -3.68 10.11 -0.64
CA ARG A 110 -3.11 9.35 0.49
C ARG A 110 -1.74 8.82 0.14
N VAL A 111 -0.90 8.68 1.17
CA VAL A 111 0.44 8.10 1.04
C VAL A 111 0.63 7.04 2.12
N MET A 112 0.92 5.82 1.70
CA MET A 112 1.41 4.74 2.55
C MET A 112 2.87 4.51 2.23
N TRP A 113 3.77 4.92 3.12
CA TRP A 113 5.22 4.84 2.92
C TRP A 113 5.72 3.47 3.38
N LEU A 114 6.41 2.77 2.51
CA LEU A 114 6.86 1.40 2.72
C LEU A 114 8.28 1.34 3.27
N SER A 115 8.52 0.47 4.23
CA SER A 115 9.86 0.03 4.64
C SER A 115 10.11 -1.40 4.15
N GLY A 116 11.30 -1.67 3.61
CA GLY A 116 11.74 -3.03 3.30
C GLY A 116 11.95 -3.86 4.56
N LEU A 117 11.72 -5.16 4.48
CA LEU A 117 11.87 -6.11 5.60
C LEU A 117 12.97 -7.14 5.36
N GLU A 118 13.66 -7.09 4.23
CA GLU A 118 14.69 -8.07 3.83
C GLU A 118 16.06 -7.40 3.79
N PRO A 119 16.86 -7.53 4.89
CA PRO A 119 18.19 -6.90 4.99
C PRO A 119 19.10 -7.26 3.80
N GLY A 120 19.72 -6.22 3.18
CA GLY A 120 20.59 -6.38 2.02
C GLY A 120 19.87 -6.62 0.69
N PHE A 121 18.55 -6.83 0.69
CA PHE A 121 17.73 -6.92 -0.52
C PHE A 121 16.93 -5.63 -0.74
N ASN A 122 15.98 -5.31 0.11
CA ASN A 122 15.17 -4.08 0.03
C ASN A 122 15.25 -3.22 1.30
N GLN A 123 16.15 -3.58 2.23
CA GLN A 123 16.41 -2.86 3.48
C GLN A 123 17.91 -2.59 3.65
N GLY A 124 18.24 -1.33 3.92
CA GLY A 124 19.59 -0.86 4.21
C GLY A 124 20.42 -0.50 2.97
N GLY A 125 21.45 0.35 3.20
CA GLY A 125 22.34 0.83 2.15
C GLY A 125 21.60 1.56 1.01
N ASN A 126 22.08 1.36 -0.21
CA ASN A 126 21.50 1.94 -1.42
C ASN A 126 20.29 1.14 -1.99
N ARG A 127 19.71 0.22 -1.20
CA ARG A 127 18.56 -0.60 -1.58
C ARG A 127 17.35 -0.38 -0.67
N ASP A 128 17.50 0.51 0.30
CA ASP A 128 16.50 0.73 1.34
C ASP A 128 15.23 1.37 0.79
N SER A 129 14.12 0.62 0.77
CA SER A 129 12.85 1.09 0.21
C SER A 129 12.31 2.34 0.91
N PHE A 130 12.52 2.47 2.24
CA PHE A 130 12.10 3.64 2.98
C PHE A 130 12.91 4.88 2.58
N ASN A 131 14.23 4.77 2.51
CA ASN A 131 15.10 5.87 2.10
C ASN A 131 14.96 6.21 0.61
N ARG A 132 14.52 5.26 -0.20
CA ARG A 132 14.18 5.45 -1.62
C ARG A 132 12.81 6.08 -1.84
N PHE A 133 12.06 6.39 -0.77
CA PHE A 133 10.72 6.99 -0.84
C PHE A 133 9.70 6.16 -1.63
N ILE A 134 9.67 4.84 -1.39
CA ILE A 134 8.71 3.94 -2.05
C ILE A 134 7.36 4.04 -1.33
N TYR A 135 6.33 4.45 -2.06
CA TYR A 135 4.98 4.67 -1.56
C TYR A 135 3.95 3.84 -2.31
N ILE A 136 2.81 3.58 -1.65
CA ILE A 136 1.52 3.34 -2.30
C ILE A 136 0.76 4.65 -2.16
N HIS A 137 0.30 5.24 -3.29
CA HIS A 137 -0.31 6.58 -3.28
C HIS A 137 -1.29 6.79 -4.43
N GLY A 138 -2.15 7.81 -4.31
CA GLY A 138 -2.97 8.27 -5.42
C GLY A 138 -2.16 9.05 -6.44
N THR A 139 -2.65 9.12 -7.66
CA THR A 139 -2.05 9.89 -8.76
C THR A 139 -3.06 10.80 -9.41
N HIS A 140 -2.59 11.88 -10.03
CA HIS A 140 -3.43 12.71 -10.90
C HIS A 140 -3.57 12.10 -12.31
N GLU A 141 -2.69 11.19 -12.71
CA GLU A 141 -2.69 10.50 -14.00
C GLU A 141 -3.46 9.18 -13.92
N GLU A 142 -4.76 9.25 -13.56
CA GLU A 142 -5.59 8.05 -13.37
C GLU A 142 -5.76 7.23 -14.65
N GLY A 143 -5.63 7.86 -15.84
CA GLY A 143 -5.69 7.18 -17.13
C GLY A 143 -4.54 6.21 -17.41
N LEU A 144 -3.46 6.26 -16.62
CA LEU A 144 -2.32 5.33 -16.71
C LEU A 144 -2.42 4.14 -15.75
N ILE A 145 -3.41 4.11 -14.84
CA ILE A 145 -3.59 2.98 -13.92
C ILE A 145 -3.85 1.69 -14.69
N GLY A 146 -3.19 0.61 -14.27
CA GLY A 146 -3.18 -0.69 -14.96
C GLY A 146 -2.01 -0.88 -15.93
N LYS A 147 -1.11 0.13 -16.03
CA LYS A 147 0.09 0.08 -16.88
C LYS A 147 1.33 0.43 -16.05
N LYS A 148 2.50 -0.01 -16.47
CA LYS A 148 3.78 0.45 -15.90
C LYS A 148 4.01 1.91 -16.30
N ALA A 149 3.94 2.84 -15.34
CA ALA A 149 4.01 4.28 -15.62
C ALA A 149 4.71 5.11 -14.52
N SER A 150 4.91 4.57 -13.31
CA SER A 150 5.51 5.31 -12.21
C SER A 150 7.04 5.39 -12.28
N HIS A 151 7.62 6.15 -11.35
CA HIS A 151 9.07 6.26 -11.14
C HIS A 151 9.53 5.48 -9.88
N GLY A 152 8.89 4.34 -9.59
CA GLY A 152 9.28 3.43 -8.49
C GLY A 152 8.15 3.14 -7.50
N CYS A 153 7.28 4.08 -7.23
CA CYS A 153 6.13 3.92 -6.36
C CYS A 153 5.01 3.07 -6.98
N ILE A 154 4.04 2.70 -6.18
CA ILE A 154 2.79 2.05 -6.59
C ILE A 154 1.70 3.12 -6.63
N ARG A 155 1.26 3.50 -7.83
CA ARG A 155 0.18 4.46 -8.05
C ARG A 155 -1.17 3.75 -8.05
N MET A 156 -2.19 4.39 -7.49
CA MET A 156 -3.58 3.92 -7.44
C MET A 156 -4.55 5.03 -7.92
N LEU A 157 -5.76 4.62 -8.28
CA LEU A 157 -6.87 5.57 -8.41
C LEU A 157 -7.12 6.26 -7.05
N ASN A 158 -7.48 7.52 -7.06
CA ASN A 158 -7.63 8.30 -5.83
C ASN A 158 -8.71 7.75 -4.88
N HIS A 159 -9.80 7.21 -5.41
CA HIS A 159 -10.82 6.60 -4.58
C HIS A 159 -10.36 5.26 -4.00
N ASP A 160 -9.59 4.48 -4.75
CA ASP A 160 -9.08 3.18 -4.32
C ASP A 160 -8.04 3.32 -3.21
N VAL A 161 -7.11 4.28 -3.36
CA VAL A 161 -6.09 4.51 -2.33
C VAL A 161 -6.68 5.04 -1.03
N ILE A 162 -7.76 5.84 -1.09
CA ILE A 162 -8.47 6.29 0.11
C ILE A 162 -9.12 5.10 0.81
N GLU A 163 -9.84 4.26 0.07
CA GLU A 163 -10.47 3.06 0.63
C GLU A 163 -9.43 2.11 1.24
N LEU A 164 -8.35 1.82 0.52
CA LEU A 164 -7.27 0.97 1.02
C LEU A 164 -6.62 1.55 2.29
N PHE A 165 -6.37 2.86 2.31
CA PHE A 165 -5.78 3.57 3.44
C PHE A 165 -6.66 3.47 4.70
N ASP A 166 -7.99 3.54 4.55
CA ASP A 166 -8.93 3.46 5.67
C ASP A 166 -9.06 2.02 6.23
N LEU A 167 -8.62 1.01 5.48
CA LEU A 167 -8.61 -0.40 5.89
C LEU A 167 -7.30 -0.82 6.53
N LEU A 168 -6.17 -0.22 6.15
CA LEU A 168 -4.85 -0.63 6.59
C LEU A 168 -4.38 0.15 7.81
N ASP A 169 -3.46 -0.46 8.55
CA ASP A 169 -2.75 0.16 9.67
C ASP A 169 -1.24 0.18 9.41
N LYS A 170 -0.54 1.04 10.17
CA LYS A 170 0.92 0.97 10.26
C LYS A 170 1.34 -0.42 10.72
N GLY A 171 2.31 -1.00 10.03
CA GLY A 171 2.80 -2.36 10.26
C GLY A 171 2.18 -3.41 9.35
N THR A 172 1.08 -3.09 8.61
CA THR A 172 0.50 -4.02 7.63
C THR A 172 1.56 -4.52 6.66
N LYS A 173 1.60 -5.83 6.46
CA LYS A 173 2.56 -6.49 5.57
C LYS A 173 2.17 -6.27 4.11
N VAL A 174 3.17 -5.94 3.31
CA VAL A 174 3.04 -5.73 1.87
C VAL A 174 4.10 -6.58 1.18
N ASN A 175 3.71 -7.41 0.23
CA ASN A 175 4.64 -8.20 -0.57
C ASN A 175 4.53 -7.78 -2.04
N ILE A 176 5.63 -7.36 -2.63
CA ILE A 176 5.69 -6.94 -4.04
C ILE A 176 6.38 -8.04 -4.84
N LYS A 177 5.71 -8.56 -5.84
CA LYS A 177 6.14 -9.72 -6.64
C LYS A 177 5.91 -9.51 -8.15
N LEU A 178 6.50 -10.42 -8.95
CA LEU A 178 6.22 -10.60 -10.39
C LEU A 178 5.15 -11.65 -10.60
#